data_5b7de12a6d840f357fd4db073af372ab
#
_entry.id   5b7de12a6d840f357fd4db073af372ab
#
_cell.length_a   1.000
_cell.length_b   1.000
_cell.length_c   1.000
_cell.angle_alpha   90.00
_cell.angle_beta   90.00
_cell.angle_gamma   90.00
#
_symmetry.space_group_name_H-M   'P 1'
#
loop_
_entity.id
_entity.type
_entity.pdbx_description
1 polymer ?
#
loop_
_entity_poly.entity_id
_entity_poly.type
_entity_poly.pdbx_seq_one_letter_code
_entity_poly.pdbx_strand_id
1 'polypeptide(L)'
;MFKNILLPYDFENDFSAIPDYLEKATDEDSVVVIYHVVTENDLAISVKYYNKHKKDIIREKEKKLTPFLRELEKRDIQYKIDVDFGHIKNTILEKITSGDINNGEFDLVIMSNHRVDLNIKHVLGDVTHKIAKRSSVPVLIVK
;
A
#
# COMPACT_ATOMS: atom_id res chain seq x y z
N MET A 1 15.10 13.56 -3.59
CA MET A 1 13.88 12.94 -3.04
C MET A 1 13.38 11.87 -3.99
N PHE A 2 12.62 10.93 -3.46
CA PHE A 2 12.04 9.86 -4.27
C PHE A 2 10.89 10.40 -5.13
N LYS A 3 10.78 9.92 -6.35
CA LYS A 3 9.79 10.44 -7.31
C LYS A 3 8.52 9.61 -7.38
N ASN A 4 8.64 8.29 -7.24
CA ASN A 4 7.50 7.40 -7.39
C ASN A 4 7.57 6.32 -6.30
N ILE A 5 6.73 6.48 -5.28
CA ILE A 5 6.77 5.63 -4.09
C ILE A 5 5.58 4.69 -4.10
N LEU A 6 5.83 3.39 -3.91
CA LEU A 6 4.78 2.41 -3.71
C LEU A 6 4.54 2.22 -2.22
N LEU A 7 3.29 2.37 -1.79
CA LEU A 7 2.87 2.15 -0.42
C LEU A 7 1.81 1.04 -0.39
N PRO A 8 2.21 -0.21 -0.21
CA PRO A 8 1.23 -1.28 0.02
C PRO A 8 0.44 -1.01 1.29
N TYR A 9 -0.89 -1.07 1.20
CA TYR A 9 -1.80 -0.74 2.30
C TYR A 9 -2.75 -1.92 2.55
N ASP A 10 -2.73 -2.48 3.76
CA ASP A 10 -3.46 -3.71 4.07
C ASP A 10 -4.67 -3.55 4.99
N PHE A 11 -4.92 -2.37 5.53
CA PHE A 11 -5.97 -2.09 6.53
C PHE A 11 -5.80 -2.86 7.86
N GLU A 12 -4.71 -3.59 8.05
CA GLU A 12 -4.44 -4.38 9.26
C GLU A 12 -3.33 -3.76 10.11
N ASN A 13 -2.26 -3.30 9.48
CA ASN A 13 -1.20 -2.60 10.16
C ASN A 13 -1.61 -1.18 10.50
N ASP A 14 -0.93 -0.59 11.47
CA ASP A 14 -1.12 0.82 11.82
C ASP A 14 -0.27 1.68 10.88
N PHE A 15 -0.91 2.59 10.17
CA PHE A 15 -0.25 3.50 9.23
C PHE A 15 -0.09 4.92 9.77
N SER A 16 -0.37 5.14 11.07
CA SER A 16 -0.36 6.49 11.65
C SER A 16 1.00 7.19 11.60
N ALA A 17 2.10 6.44 11.61
CA ALA A 17 3.46 6.98 11.51
C ALA A 17 3.91 7.22 10.05
N ILE A 18 3.22 6.63 9.10
CA ILE A 18 3.63 6.67 7.69
C ILE A 18 3.66 8.08 7.09
N PRO A 19 2.68 8.96 7.37
CA PRO A 19 2.71 10.31 6.80
C PRO A 19 3.99 11.09 7.12
N ASP A 20 4.55 10.92 8.33
CA ASP A 20 5.80 11.57 8.71
C ASP A 20 6.98 11.12 7.85
N TYR A 21 7.06 9.83 7.56
CA TYR A 21 8.11 9.28 6.69
C TYR A 21 7.92 9.68 5.24
N LEU A 22 6.68 9.71 4.77
CA LEU A 22 6.36 10.18 3.42
C LEU A 22 6.76 11.65 3.24
N GLU A 23 6.50 12.47 4.23
CA GLU A 23 6.87 13.90 4.19
C GLU A 23 8.38 14.07 4.03
N LYS A 24 9.17 13.24 4.72
CA LYS A 24 10.64 13.26 4.63
C LYS A 24 11.16 12.71 3.30
N ALA A 25 10.43 11.79 2.69
CA ALA A 25 10.86 11.08 1.49
C ALA A 25 10.41 11.75 0.18
N THR A 26 9.50 12.72 0.26
CA THR A 26 8.86 13.31 -0.92
C THR A 26 9.17 14.79 -1.08
N ASP A 27 9.03 15.27 -2.31
CA ASP A 27 9.02 16.69 -2.65
C ASP A 27 7.79 16.96 -3.53
N GLU A 28 7.70 18.15 -4.10
CA GLU A 28 6.56 18.57 -4.93
C GLU A 28 6.35 17.75 -6.19
N ASP A 29 7.39 17.07 -6.66
CA ASP A 29 7.34 16.24 -7.87
C ASP A 29 7.09 14.76 -7.57
N SER A 30 7.00 14.39 -6.30
CA SER A 30 6.80 13.01 -5.88
C SER A 30 5.34 12.60 -5.95
N VAL A 31 5.09 11.32 -6.26
CA VAL A 31 3.76 10.73 -6.21
C VAL A 31 3.82 9.45 -5.38
N VAL A 32 2.90 9.30 -4.45
CA VAL A 32 2.75 8.09 -3.64
C VAL A 32 1.60 7.28 -4.20
N VAL A 33 1.87 6.05 -4.59
CA VAL A 33 0.82 5.11 -5.03
C VAL A 33 0.42 4.26 -3.84
N ILE A 34 -0.77 4.51 -3.31
CA ILE A 34 -1.35 3.74 -2.22
C ILE A 34 -1.98 2.50 -2.86
N TYR A 35 -1.39 1.35 -2.59
CA TYR A 35 -1.68 0.12 -3.31
C TYR A 35 -2.29 -0.94 -2.39
N HIS A 36 -3.52 -1.34 -2.68
CA HIS A 36 -4.20 -2.38 -1.92
C HIS A 36 -4.55 -3.56 -2.83
N VAL A 37 -4.27 -4.77 -2.35
CA VAL A 37 -4.59 -6.01 -3.07
C VAL A 37 -5.70 -6.74 -2.32
N VAL A 38 -6.79 -7.00 -3.03
CA VAL A 38 -7.91 -7.81 -2.55
C VAL A 38 -7.69 -9.25 -2.99
N THR A 39 -7.73 -10.19 -2.06
CA THR A 39 -7.55 -11.60 -2.42
C THR A 39 -8.71 -12.11 -3.28
N GLU A 40 -8.42 -13.10 -4.11
CA GLU A 40 -9.45 -13.73 -4.93
C GLU A 40 -10.56 -14.36 -4.08
N ASN A 41 -10.20 -14.88 -2.91
CA ASN A 41 -11.16 -15.42 -1.97
C ASN A 41 -12.13 -14.36 -1.45
N ASP A 42 -11.60 -13.19 -1.05
CA ASP A 42 -12.43 -12.07 -0.59
C ASP A 42 -13.33 -11.54 -1.71
N LEU A 43 -12.81 -11.48 -2.93
CA LEU A 43 -13.59 -11.09 -4.10
C LEU A 43 -14.75 -12.09 -4.32
N ALA A 44 -14.47 -13.38 -4.28
CA ALA A 44 -15.48 -14.43 -4.49
C ALA A 44 -16.57 -14.35 -3.43
N ILE A 45 -16.21 -14.13 -2.16
CA ILE A 45 -17.17 -13.96 -1.07
C ILE A 45 -18.05 -12.75 -1.30
N SER A 46 -17.45 -11.63 -1.69
CA SER A 46 -18.17 -10.38 -1.93
C SER A 46 -19.18 -10.52 -3.08
N VAL A 47 -18.77 -11.15 -4.16
CA VAL A 47 -19.64 -11.39 -5.32
C VAL A 47 -20.78 -12.34 -4.96
N LYS A 48 -20.46 -13.47 -4.32
CA LYS A 48 -21.43 -14.54 -4.05
C LYS A 48 -22.45 -14.18 -2.97
N TYR A 49 -21.98 -13.61 -1.86
CA TYR A 49 -22.83 -13.39 -0.68
C TYR A 49 -23.34 -11.96 -0.52
N TYR A 50 -22.66 -10.98 -1.10
CA TYR A 50 -23.01 -9.56 -0.93
C TYR A 50 -23.37 -8.88 -2.24
N ASN A 51 -23.37 -9.60 -3.35
CA ASN A 51 -23.70 -9.07 -4.68
C ASN A 51 -22.89 -7.82 -5.06
N LYS A 52 -21.61 -7.81 -4.67
CA LYS A 52 -20.71 -6.71 -4.97
C LYS A 52 -19.84 -7.02 -6.18
N HIS A 53 -19.61 -6.01 -7.00
CA HIS A 53 -18.69 -6.09 -8.13
C HIS A 53 -17.34 -5.48 -7.75
N LYS A 54 -16.30 -5.69 -8.57
CA LYS A 54 -14.96 -5.14 -8.33
C LYS A 54 -14.99 -3.64 -8.07
N LYS A 55 -15.73 -2.87 -8.87
CA LYS A 55 -15.84 -1.42 -8.71
C LYS A 55 -16.45 -1.01 -7.37
N ASP A 56 -17.36 -1.81 -6.82
CA ASP A 56 -17.96 -1.55 -5.52
C ASP A 56 -16.94 -1.75 -4.40
N ILE A 57 -16.15 -2.81 -4.52
CA ILE A 57 -15.08 -3.11 -3.57
C ILE A 57 -14.03 -2.00 -3.59
N ILE A 58 -13.62 -1.56 -4.77
CA ILE A 58 -12.67 -0.46 -4.93
C ILE A 58 -13.18 0.81 -4.23
N ARG A 59 -14.43 1.17 -4.45
CA ARG A 59 -15.04 2.34 -3.81
C ARG A 59 -15.05 2.23 -2.30
N GLU A 60 -15.35 1.05 -1.76
CA GLU A 60 -15.34 0.82 -0.31
C GLU A 60 -13.93 0.99 0.26
N LYS A 61 -12.92 0.47 -0.40
CA LYS A 61 -11.53 0.61 0.03
C LYS A 61 -11.07 2.06 -0.02
N GLU A 62 -11.38 2.77 -1.10
CA GLU A 62 -11.08 4.20 -1.21
C GLU A 62 -11.73 5.00 -0.08
N LYS A 63 -12.97 4.69 0.25
CA LYS A 63 -13.71 5.34 1.33
C LYS A 63 -13.06 5.11 2.69
N LYS A 64 -12.60 3.88 2.94
CA LYS A 64 -11.88 3.54 4.18
C LYS A 64 -10.56 4.27 4.31
N LEU A 65 -9.93 4.64 3.21
CA LEU A 65 -8.67 5.37 3.20
C LEU A 65 -8.84 6.85 3.55
N THR A 66 -10.04 7.38 3.59
CA THR A 66 -10.29 8.83 3.76
C THR A 66 -9.49 9.47 4.90
N PRO A 67 -9.44 8.92 6.13
CA PRO A 67 -8.66 9.54 7.20
C PRO A 67 -7.16 9.63 6.87
N PHE A 68 -6.61 8.58 6.27
CA PHE A 68 -5.21 8.55 5.85
C PHE A 68 -4.94 9.58 4.75
N LEU A 69 -5.82 9.66 3.75
CA LEU A 69 -5.69 10.60 2.65
C LEU A 69 -5.71 12.04 3.14
N ARG A 70 -6.52 12.36 4.13
CA ARG A 70 -6.58 13.71 4.72
C ARG A 70 -5.25 14.10 5.37
N GLU A 71 -4.56 13.14 5.99
CA GLU A 71 -3.23 13.39 6.55
C GLU A 71 -2.22 13.71 5.45
N LEU A 72 -2.29 13.03 4.32
CA LEU A 72 -1.42 13.31 3.19
C LEU A 72 -1.73 14.68 2.57
N GLU A 73 -2.99 15.01 2.45
CA GLU A 73 -3.44 16.31 1.90
C GLU A 73 -2.98 17.48 2.77
N LYS A 74 -3.04 17.35 4.10
CA LYS A 74 -2.53 18.36 5.02
C LYS A 74 -1.04 18.66 4.85
N ARG A 75 -0.29 17.68 4.35
CA ARG A 75 1.17 17.76 4.16
C ARG A 75 1.55 18.06 2.72
N ASP A 76 0.57 18.33 1.86
CA ASP A 76 0.76 18.56 0.42
C ASP A 76 1.49 17.41 -0.28
N ILE A 77 1.22 16.18 0.16
CA ILE A 77 1.77 14.98 -0.46
C ILE A 77 0.83 14.52 -1.57
N GLN A 78 1.34 14.43 -2.79
CA GLN A 78 0.57 13.95 -3.92
C GLN A 78 0.46 12.43 -3.86
N TYR A 79 -0.74 11.91 -4.09
CA TYR A 79 -1.00 10.48 -4.06
C TYR A 79 -1.96 10.05 -5.14
N LYS A 80 -1.98 8.77 -5.42
CA LYS A 80 -3.07 8.11 -6.15
C LYS A 80 -3.36 6.78 -5.47
N ILE A 81 -4.56 6.27 -5.67
CA ILE A 81 -5.00 5.00 -5.09
C ILE A 81 -5.12 3.99 -6.22
N ASP A 82 -4.61 2.81 -5.99
CA ASP A 82 -4.70 1.71 -6.93
C ASP A 82 -5.09 0.43 -6.18
N VAL A 83 -6.11 -0.27 -6.64
CA VAL A 83 -6.61 -1.50 -6.02
C VAL A 83 -6.62 -2.60 -7.07
N ASP A 84 -5.92 -3.68 -6.77
CA ASP A 84 -5.87 -4.86 -7.62
C ASP A 84 -6.41 -6.10 -6.89
N PHE A 85 -6.61 -7.16 -7.64
CA PHE A 85 -7.19 -8.41 -7.14
C PHE A 85 -6.23 -9.55 -7.48
N GLY A 86 -5.91 -10.37 -6.48
CA GLY A 86 -5.01 -11.49 -6.70
C GLY A 86 -4.34 -11.97 -5.43
N HIS A 87 -3.24 -12.65 -5.59
CA HIS A 87 -2.40 -13.10 -4.49
C HIS A 87 -1.56 -11.94 -3.96
N ILE A 88 -1.67 -11.61 -2.68
CA ILE A 88 -1.12 -10.37 -2.11
C ILE A 88 0.37 -10.19 -2.42
N LYS A 89 1.20 -11.15 -2.02
CA LYS A 89 2.66 -11.03 -2.16
C LYS A 89 3.10 -10.96 -3.63
N ASN A 90 2.57 -11.84 -4.45
CA ASN A 90 2.93 -11.91 -5.87
C ASN A 90 2.47 -10.67 -6.62
N THR A 91 1.26 -10.18 -6.33
CA THR A 91 0.70 -9.01 -6.99
C THR A 91 1.49 -7.75 -6.65
N ILE A 92 1.90 -7.60 -5.38
CA ILE A 92 2.75 -6.47 -4.98
C ILE A 92 4.11 -6.54 -5.69
N LEU A 93 4.74 -7.72 -5.75
CA LEU A 93 6.03 -7.88 -6.42
C LEU A 93 5.94 -7.60 -7.92
N GLU A 94 4.88 -8.03 -8.56
CA GLU A 94 4.61 -7.71 -9.97
C GLU A 94 4.44 -6.20 -10.18
N LYS A 95 3.73 -5.54 -9.28
CA LYS A 95 3.54 -4.08 -9.33
C LYS A 95 4.88 -3.35 -9.22
N ILE A 96 5.74 -3.79 -8.31
CA ILE A 96 7.08 -3.20 -8.15
C ILE A 96 7.87 -3.32 -9.45
N THR A 97 7.83 -4.47 -10.08
CA THR A 97 8.56 -4.74 -11.32
C THR A 97 7.99 -3.98 -12.51
N SER A 98 6.67 -3.92 -12.63
CA SER A 98 5.98 -3.29 -13.76
C SER A 98 5.97 -1.77 -13.68
N GLY A 99 6.02 -1.22 -12.48
CA GLY A 99 5.86 0.21 -12.27
C GLY A 99 4.41 0.66 -12.38
N ASP A 100 4.22 1.96 -12.40
CA ASP A 100 2.92 2.58 -12.57
C ASP A 100 2.75 3.06 -14.02
N ILE A 101 1.59 2.81 -14.61
CA ILE A 101 1.31 3.11 -16.02
C ILE A 101 1.59 4.58 -16.36
N ASN A 102 1.24 5.49 -15.47
CA ASN A 102 1.35 6.93 -15.74
C ASN A 102 2.62 7.58 -15.20
N ASN A 103 3.22 6.99 -14.16
CA ASN A 103 4.35 7.59 -13.45
C ASN A 103 5.68 6.84 -13.64
N GLY A 104 5.65 5.67 -14.25
CA GLY A 104 6.85 4.87 -14.51
C GLY A 104 7.28 4.02 -13.35
N GLU A 105 8.58 3.72 -13.30
CA GLU A 105 9.14 2.82 -12.30
C GLU A 105 9.09 3.41 -10.89
N PHE A 106 8.91 2.53 -9.90
CA PHE A 106 9.02 2.92 -8.50
C PHE A 106 10.50 3.02 -8.11
N ASP A 107 10.83 3.99 -7.28
CA ASP A 107 12.19 4.16 -6.75
C ASP A 107 12.26 3.92 -5.25
N LEU A 108 11.12 3.72 -4.59
CA LEU A 108 11.06 3.36 -3.17
C LEU A 108 9.75 2.61 -2.89
N VAL A 109 9.84 1.62 -2.02
CA VAL A 109 8.66 0.96 -1.43
C VAL A 109 8.67 1.25 0.07
N ILE A 110 7.56 1.70 0.63
CA ILE A 110 7.41 1.89 2.07
C ILE A 110 6.39 0.89 2.58
N MET A 111 6.79 0.13 3.60
CA MET A 111 5.93 -0.87 4.24
C MET A 111 5.70 -0.50 5.69
N SER A 112 4.46 -0.58 6.15
CA SER A 112 4.16 -0.51 7.57
C SER A 112 4.22 -1.93 8.16
N ASN A 113 4.97 -2.08 9.23
CA ASN A 113 5.07 -3.34 9.97
C ASN A 113 4.72 -3.12 11.44
N HIS A 114 3.82 -2.17 11.71
CA HIS A 114 3.35 -1.88 13.05
C HIS A 114 2.07 -2.66 13.33
N ARG A 115 2.22 -3.78 14.02
CA ARG A 115 1.08 -4.63 14.41
C ARG A 115 0.56 -4.22 15.78
N VAL A 116 -0.74 -4.32 15.93
CA VAL A 116 -1.40 -4.08 17.22
C VAL A 116 -1.12 -5.22 18.21
N ASP A 117 -0.73 -6.39 17.73
CA ASP A 117 -0.42 -7.53 18.58
C ASP A 117 0.96 -7.37 19.23
N LEU A 118 0.95 -7.12 20.53
CA LEU A 118 2.15 -6.87 21.33
C LEU A 118 3.10 -8.07 21.47
N ASN A 119 2.62 -9.27 21.17
CA ASN A 119 3.41 -10.50 21.31
C ASN A 119 4.39 -10.71 20.14
N ILE A 120 4.26 -9.93 19.05
CA ILE A 120 5.05 -10.11 17.84
C ILE A 120 5.76 -8.81 17.43
N LYS A 121 6.26 -8.06 18.42
CA LYS A 121 6.80 -6.70 18.21
C LYS A 121 7.97 -6.57 17.24
N HIS A 122 8.81 -7.58 17.15
CA HIS A 122 10.07 -7.49 16.42
C HIS A 122 10.14 -8.42 15.22
N VAL A 123 9.02 -9.07 14.91
CA VAL A 123 8.95 -10.01 13.79
C VAL A 123 8.32 -9.30 12.58
N LEU A 124 8.98 -9.38 11.44
CA LEU A 124 8.39 -8.89 10.21
C LEU A 124 7.21 -9.78 9.83
N GLY A 125 6.13 -9.15 9.39
CA GLY A 125 5.01 -9.87 8.84
C GLY A 125 5.43 -10.64 7.60
N ASP A 126 4.68 -11.67 7.26
CA ASP A 126 4.99 -12.54 6.12
C ASP A 126 5.08 -11.78 4.79
N VAL A 127 4.14 -10.88 4.55
CA VAL A 127 4.15 -10.04 3.34
C VAL A 127 5.35 -9.10 3.34
N THR A 128 5.60 -8.40 4.45
CA THR A 128 6.71 -7.47 4.58
C THR A 128 8.06 -8.17 4.38
N HIS A 129 8.22 -9.33 4.98
CA HIS A 129 9.44 -10.13 4.86
C HIS A 129 9.72 -10.50 3.40
N LYS A 130 8.71 -11.01 2.72
CA LYS A 130 8.86 -11.44 1.32
C LYS A 130 9.14 -10.26 0.38
N ILE A 131 8.45 -9.14 0.58
CA ILE A 131 8.68 -7.93 -0.21
C ILE A 131 10.10 -7.40 0.02
N ALA A 132 10.54 -7.31 1.29
CA ALA A 132 11.89 -6.85 1.62
C ALA A 132 12.96 -7.74 0.98
N LYS A 133 12.74 -9.04 0.96
CA LYS A 133 13.69 -10.02 0.42
C LYS A 133 13.77 -9.98 -1.12
N ARG A 134 12.64 -9.78 -1.80
CA ARG A 134 12.54 -9.97 -3.24
C ARG A 134 12.38 -8.70 -4.07
N SER A 135 12.16 -7.56 -3.42
CA SER A 135 12.01 -6.30 -4.15
C SER A 135 13.30 -5.93 -4.90
N SER A 136 13.14 -5.50 -6.14
CA SER A 136 14.24 -4.93 -6.93
C SER A 136 14.50 -3.46 -6.60
N VAL A 137 13.68 -2.89 -5.72
CA VAL A 137 13.67 -1.47 -5.36
C VAL A 137 13.91 -1.37 -3.85
N PRO A 138 14.58 -0.32 -3.34
CA PRO A 138 14.76 -0.14 -1.90
C PRO A 138 13.44 -0.18 -1.15
N VAL A 139 13.43 -0.81 0.01
CA VAL A 139 12.25 -0.95 0.87
C VAL A 139 12.54 -0.32 2.23
N LEU A 140 11.74 0.67 2.60
CA LEU A 140 11.75 1.25 3.94
C LEU A 140 10.65 0.58 4.77
N ILE A 141 11.04 -0.05 5.85
CA ILE A 141 10.10 -0.73 6.75
C ILE A 141 9.92 0.13 8.00
N VAL A 142 8.70 0.59 8.21
CA VAL A 142 8.33 1.38 9.38
C VAL A 142 7.74 0.45 10.42
N LYS A 143 8.41 0.33 11.55
CA LYS A 143 8.04 -0.56 12.65
C LYS A 143 7.06 0.09 13.63
#